data_0f76e7ead0d76c7d2b4eb625f6a9c4aa
#
_entry.id   0f76e7ead0d76c7d2b4eb625f6a9c4aa
#
_cell.length_a   1.000
_cell.length_b   1.000
_cell.length_c   1.000
_cell.angle_alpha   90.00
_cell.angle_beta   90.00
_cell.angle_gamma   90.00
#
_symmetry.space_group_name_H-M   'P 1'
#
loop_
_entity.id
_entity.type
_entity.pdbx_description
1 polymer ?
#
loop_
_entity_poly.entity_id
_entity_poly.type
_entity_poly.pdbx_seq_one_letter_code
_entity_poly.pdbx_strand_id
1 'polypeptide(L)'
;MVFITQFLKKASFERLWRPLASLILGAGLLLAVIPQAGAVPTDITELRVERRDDGLQLSAVVHFELPFVVEDALMKGIPLFFVVEADIYRERWYWTDPRVASATRTIRLAYQPLTRRWRINVVAGLISSSSGLRATLNQNHESLAEAVAAIQRIARWRIADVSEVAPDAAHRLEFNFRLDLSQLPRPFQIGVAGQPDWTITAQLRERLRVESPAAANGAAESK
;
A
#
# COMPACT_ATOMS: atom_id res chain seq x y z
N MET A 1 -70.98 43.77 -25.95
CA MET A 1 -69.56 43.92 -25.71
C MET A 1 -69.31 43.84 -24.17
N VAL A 2 -68.93 42.67 -23.70
CA VAL A 2 -68.71 42.46 -22.27
C VAL A 2 -67.27 42.01 -22.12
N PHE A 3 -66.41 42.84 -21.54
CA PHE A 3 -65.02 42.54 -21.21
C PHE A 3 -65.04 41.78 -19.86
N ILE A 4 -64.61 40.53 -19.86
CA ILE A 4 -64.34 39.76 -18.64
C ILE A 4 -62.82 39.75 -18.44
N THR A 5 -62.35 40.60 -17.56
CA THR A 5 -60.97 40.54 -17.05
C THR A 5 -60.86 39.48 -15.99
N GLN A 6 -60.16 38.40 -16.26
CA GLN A 6 -59.82 37.40 -15.27
C GLN A 6 -58.66 37.88 -14.39
N PHE A 7 -58.95 38.10 -13.14
CA PHE A 7 -57.96 38.27 -12.08
C PHE A 7 -57.35 36.93 -11.74
N LEU A 8 -56.17 36.64 -12.27
CA LEU A 8 -55.36 35.53 -11.82
C LEU A 8 -54.78 35.86 -10.44
N LYS A 9 -55.26 35.20 -9.41
CA LYS A 9 -54.73 35.21 -8.04
C LYS A 9 -53.33 34.64 -8.03
N LYS A 10 -52.34 35.53 -7.96
CA LYS A 10 -50.89 35.26 -7.82
C LYS A 10 -50.54 35.17 -6.31
N ALA A 11 -51.21 34.30 -5.57
CA ALA A 11 -51.00 34.25 -4.12
C ALA A 11 -51.14 32.85 -3.54
N SER A 12 -50.26 31.94 -3.87
CA SER A 12 -50.07 30.73 -3.04
C SER A 12 -48.80 29.93 -3.38
N PHE A 13 -48.01 30.34 -4.39
CA PHE A 13 -46.84 29.55 -4.77
C PHE A 13 -45.62 29.75 -3.81
N GLU A 14 -45.52 30.92 -3.20
CA GLU A 14 -44.41 31.22 -2.29
C GLU A 14 -44.57 30.55 -0.90
N ARG A 15 -45.78 30.23 -0.46
CA ARG A 15 -45.98 29.58 0.84
C ARG A 15 -45.64 28.09 0.86
N LEU A 16 -45.66 27.44 -0.27
CA LEU A 16 -45.34 26.03 -0.39
C LEU A 16 -43.84 25.78 -0.66
N TRP A 17 -43.12 26.75 -1.20
CA TRP A 17 -41.67 26.59 -1.51
C TRP A 17 -40.76 26.76 -0.27
N ARG A 18 -41.15 27.53 0.70
CA ARG A 18 -40.41 27.73 1.95
C ARG A 18 -40.20 26.43 2.74
N PRO A 19 -41.23 25.61 3.01
CA PRO A 19 -41.05 24.34 3.69
C PRO A 19 -40.32 23.29 2.83
N LEU A 20 -40.48 23.33 1.49
CA LEU A 20 -39.72 22.42 0.61
C LEU A 20 -38.26 22.74 0.57
N ALA A 21 -37.87 24.01 0.50
CA ALA A 21 -36.48 24.45 0.52
C ALA A 21 -35.77 24.11 1.85
N SER A 22 -36.47 24.24 3.00
CA SER A 22 -35.92 23.84 4.29
C SER A 22 -35.78 22.33 4.45
N LEU A 23 -36.66 21.55 3.83
CA LEU A 23 -36.57 20.08 3.84
C LEU A 23 -35.42 19.56 2.97
N ILE A 24 -35.17 20.20 1.82
CA ILE A 24 -34.04 19.88 0.94
C ILE A 24 -32.71 20.31 1.60
N LEU A 25 -32.68 21.46 2.27
CA LEU A 25 -31.50 21.92 3.00
C LEU A 25 -31.19 21.02 4.20
N GLY A 26 -32.22 20.55 4.93
CA GLY A 26 -32.07 19.61 6.05
C GLY A 26 -31.63 18.20 5.58
N ALA A 27 -32.14 17.72 4.46
CA ALA A 27 -31.73 16.44 3.86
C ALA A 27 -30.28 16.51 3.30
N GLY A 28 -29.89 17.66 2.74
CA GLY A 28 -28.53 17.89 2.27
C GLY A 28 -27.50 17.91 3.40
N LEU A 29 -27.85 18.41 4.57
CA LEU A 29 -26.96 18.46 5.74
C LEU A 29 -26.80 17.08 6.41
N LEU A 30 -27.81 16.21 6.34
CA LEU A 30 -27.75 14.84 6.85
C LEU A 30 -26.89 13.90 5.96
N LEU A 31 -26.74 14.20 4.67
CA LEU A 31 -25.87 13.47 3.75
C LEU A 31 -24.39 13.84 3.86
N ALA A 32 -24.05 14.92 4.56
CA ALA A 32 -22.66 15.38 4.72
C ALA A 32 -21.87 14.65 5.82
N VAL A 33 -22.50 13.75 6.59
CA VAL A 33 -21.84 12.95 7.64
C VAL A 33 -21.79 11.47 7.19
N ILE A 34 -21.27 11.22 6.00
CA ILE A 34 -20.82 9.86 5.66
C ILE A 34 -19.43 9.74 6.29
N PRO A 35 -19.23 8.86 7.30
CA PRO A 35 -17.88 8.56 7.75
C PRO A 35 -17.12 8.04 6.54
N GLN A 36 -16.12 8.77 6.09
CA GLN A 36 -15.15 8.24 5.13
C GLN A 36 -14.46 7.08 5.86
N ALA A 37 -14.81 5.86 5.49
CA ALA A 37 -14.02 4.69 5.82
C ALA A 37 -12.65 4.92 5.18
N GLY A 38 -11.72 5.50 5.93
CA GLY A 38 -10.37 5.81 5.48
C GLY A 38 -9.64 4.51 5.25
N ALA A 39 -9.00 4.39 4.09
CA ALA A 39 -7.96 3.39 3.90
C ALA A 39 -6.97 3.51 5.07
N VAL A 40 -6.50 2.38 5.58
CA VAL A 40 -5.51 2.35 6.65
C VAL A 40 -4.32 3.20 6.22
N PRO A 41 -3.91 4.21 7.02
CA PRO A 41 -2.78 5.04 6.68
C PRO A 41 -1.54 4.16 6.56
N THR A 42 -1.03 4.03 5.36
CA THR A 42 0.19 3.27 5.05
C THR A 42 1.19 4.25 4.48
N ASP A 43 2.35 4.37 5.11
CA ASP A 43 3.38 5.34 4.74
C ASP A 43 4.76 4.70 4.67
N ILE A 44 5.62 5.24 3.80
CA ILE A 44 7.02 4.86 3.66
C ILE A 44 7.87 5.99 4.25
N THR A 45 8.41 5.77 5.43
CA THR A 45 9.13 6.82 6.16
C THR A 45 10.62 6.87 5.86
N GLU A 46 11.21 5.72 5.55
CA GLU A 46 12.62 5.63 5.21
C GLU A 46 12.78 4.76 3.97
N LEU A 47 13.53 5.26 3.00
CA LEU A 47 13.96 4.48 1.86
C LEU A 47 15.38 4.88 1.51
N ARG A 48 16.30 3.89 1.49
CA ARG A 48 17.70 4.07 1.17
C ARG A 48 18.18 2.99 0.23
N VAL A 49 19.03 3.35 -0.71
CA VAL A 49 19.68 2.41 -1.61
C VAL A 49 21.18 2.56 -1.49
N GLU A 50 21.83 1.47 -1.11
CA GLU A 50 23.29 1.38 -0.96
C GLU A 50 23.88 0.53 -2.07
N ARG A 51 25.04 0.93 -2.57
CA ARG A 51 25.85 0.12 -3.48
C ARG A 51 26.76 -0.79 -2.67
N ARG A 52 26.68 -2.08 -2.91
CA ARG A 52 27.53 -3.12 -2.33
C ARG A 52 28.18 -3.93 -3.46
N ASP A 53 29.15 -4.75 -3.10
CA ASP A 53 29.87 -5.59 -4.06
C ASP A 53 28.96 -6.56 -4.80
N ASP A 54 27.87 -7.01 -4.14
CA ASP A 54 26.89 -7.95 -4.65
C ASP A 54 25.69 -7.30 -5.38
N GLY A 55 25.65 -5.95 -5.47
CA GLY A 55 24.58 -5.23 -6.15
C GLY A 55 24.06 -4.01 -5.40
N LEU A 56 22.91 -3.51 -5.83
CA LEU A 56 22.18 -2.46 -5.14
C LEU A 56 21.27 -3.06 -4.08
N GLN A 57 21.44 -2.64 -2.84
CA GLN A 57 20.64 -3.08 -1.71
C GLN A 57 19.71 -1.97 -1.24
N LEU A 58 18.41 -2.28 -1.14
CA LEU A 58 17.37 -1.39 -0.66
C LEU A 58 17.07 -1.71 0.79
N SER A 59 16.95 -0.66 1.60
CA SER A 59 16.38 -0.70 2.96
C SER A 59 15.24 0.30 3.03
N ALA A 60 14.11 -0.12 3.59
CA ALA A 60 12.93 0.73 3.74
C ALA A 60 12.18 0.41 5.03
N VAL A 61 11.47 1.41 5.55
CA VAL A 61 10.53 1.25 6.66
C VAL A 61 9.14 1.65 6.16
N VAL A 62 8.20 0.70 6.24
CA VAL A 62 6.81 0.89 5.84
C VAL A 62 5.93 0.84 7.07
N HIS A 63 5.29 1.95 7.41
CA HIS A 63 4.34 1.99 8.52
C HIS A 63 2.95 1.64 8.02
N PHE A 64 2.32 0.66 8.64
CA PHE A 64 0.92 0.30 8.45
C PHE A 64 0.37 -0.32 9.72
N GLU A 65 -0.93 -0.26 9.89
CA GLU A 65 -1.65 -0.96 10.93
C GLU A 65 -2.53 -2.05 10.29
N LEU A 66 -2.76 -3.13 11.01
CA LEU A 66 -3.71 -4.15 10.57
C LEU A 66 -5.09 -3.79 11.14
N PRO A 67 -6.12 -3.61 10.30
CA PRO A 67 -7.48 -3.47 10.78
C PRO A 67 -7.94 -4.72 11.52
N PHE A 68 -8.83 -4.54 12.49
CA PHE A 68 -9.35 -5.63 13.31
C PHE A 68 -9.89 -6.82 12.48
N VAL A 69 -10.57 -6.53 11.37
CA VAL A 69 -11.11 -7.58 10.48
C VAL A 69 -10.01 -8.43 9.83
N VAL A 70 -8.86 -7.83 9.56
CA VAL A 70 -7.67 -8.50 8.98
C VAL A 70 -6.97 -9.34 10.05
N GLU A 71 -6.87 -8.83 11.28
CA GLU A 71 -6.34 -9.58 12.43
C GLU A 71 -7.22 -10.79 12.78
N ASP A 72 -8.55 -10.62 12.78
CA ASP A 72 -9.50 -11.69 13.00
C ASP A 72 -9.36 -12.82 11.97
N ALA A 73 -9.15 -12.45 10.70
CA ALA A 73 -8.88 -13.43 9.64
C ALA A 73 -7.59 -14.22 9.89
N LEU A 74 -6.51 -13.54 10.32
CA LEU A 74 -5.25 -14.21 10.70
C LEU A 74 -5.45 -15.18 11.87
N MET A 75 -6.20 -14.79 12.92
CA MET A 75 -6.50 -15.65 14.06
C MET A 75 -7.31 -16.88 13.66
N LYS A 76 -8.12 -16.79 12.61
CA LYS A 76 -8.86 -17.91 12.00
C LYS A 76 -7.97 -18.78 11.08
N GLY A 77 -6.66 -18.48 11.01
CA GLY A 77 -5.69 -19.25 10.24
C GLY A 77 -5.61 -18.88 8.75
N ILE A 78 -6.19 -17.76 8.34
CA ILE A 78 -6.10 -17.25 6.97
C ILE A 78 -4.77 -16.52 6.83
N PRO A 79 -3.83 -16.97 5.97
CA PRO A 79 -2.56 -16.30 5.81
C PRO A 79 -2.73 -15.01 4.99
N LEU A 80 -1.96 -13.99 5.31
CA LEU A 80 -1.83 -12.77 4.54
C LEU A 80 -0.55 -12.79 3.71
N PHE A 81 -0.61 -12.15 2.55
CA PHE A 81 0.52 -12.04 1.63
C PHE A 81 0.78 -10.57 1.31
N PHE A 82 1.97 -10.09 1.69
CA PHE A 82 2.43 -8.77 1.32
C PHE A 82 3.41 -8.89 0.16
N VAL A 83 3.18 -8.12 -0.89
CA VAL A 83 4.07 -8.04 -2.05
C VAL A 83 4.83 -6.74 -2.00
N VAL A 84 6.14 -6.84 -2.13
CA VAL A 84 7.06 -5.71 -2.21
C VAL A 84 7.73 -5.74 -3.57
N GLU A 85 7.64 -4.64 -4.29
CA GLU A 85 8.20 -4.46 -5.63
C GLU A 85 9.12 -3.24 -5.63
N ALA A 86 10.26 -3.36 -6.29
CA ALA A 86 11.21 -2.28 -6.52
C ALA A 86 11.62 -2.30 -7.99
N ASP A 87 11.22 -1.29 -8.72
CA ASP A 87 11.52 -1.11 -10.13
C ASP A 87 12.43 0.10 -10.32
N ILE A 88 13.49 -0.07 -11.10
CA ILE A 88 14.42 1.00 -11.45
C ILE A 88 14.24 1.33 -12.92
N TYR A 89 13.98 2.60 -13.19
CA TYR A 89 13.81 3.15 -14.53
C TYR A 89 14.95 4.10 -14.84
N ARG A 90 15.48 4.04 -16.07
CA ARG A 90 16.43 5.02 -16.57
C ARG A 90 15.67 6.22 -17.10
N GLU A 91 15.87 7.42 -16.55
CA GLU A 91 15.22 8.65 -17.04
C GLU A 91 15.76 9.04 -18.41
N ARG A 92 14.83 9.33 -19.34
CA ARG A 92 15.15 9.80 -20.70
C ARG A 92 14.35 11.05 -21.02
N TRP A 93 14.97 12.04 -21.67
CA TRP A 93 14.34 13.31 -21.97
C TRP A 93 13.42 13.28 -23.20
N TYR A 94 13.48 12.23 -24.03
CA TYR A 94 12.82 12.20 -25.36
C TYR A 94 12.03 10.91 -25.68
N TRP A 95 11.91 9.98 -24.75
CA TRP A 95 11.22 8.71 -24.95
C TRP A 95 10.68 8.19 -23.60
N THR A 96 9.99 7.05 -23.66
CA THR A 96 9.58 6.35 -22.43
C THR A 96 10.79 5.86 -21.64
N ASP A 97 10.73 5.99 -20.30
CA ASP A 97 11.76 5.49 -19.41
C ASP A 97 11.78 3.94 -19.40
N PRO A 98 12.85 3.31 -19.90
CA PRO A 98 12.92 1.85 -19.82
C PRO A 98 13.19 1.40 -18.39
N ARG A 99 12.52 0.32 -17.99
CA ARG A 99 12.82 -0.37 -16.75
C ARG A 99 14.12 -1.14 -16.92
N VAL A 100 15.14 -0.83 -16.12
CA VAL A 100 16.49 -1.43 -16.19
C VAL A 100 16.66 -2.54 -15.18
N ALA A 101 15.97 -2.47 -14.04
CA ALA A 101 15.97 -3.55 -13.05
C ALA A 101 14.58 -3.66 -12.41
N SER A 102 14.25 -4.87 -11.95
CA SER A 102 13.00 -5.18 -11.26
C SER A 102 13.23 -6.28 -10.24
N ALA A 103 12.89 -6.02 -9.01
CA ALA A 103 12.94 -7.00 -7.94
C ALA A 103 11.58 -7.09 -7.26
N THR A 104 11.16 -8.31 -6.96
CA THR A 104 9.91 -8.57 -6.25
C THR A 104 10.18 -9.58 -5.15
N ARG A 105 9.51 -9.41 -4.01
CA ARG A 105 9.47 -10.43 -2.96
C ARG A 105 8.09 -10.50 -2.34
N THR A 106 7.71 -11.68 -1.90
CA THR A 106 6.46 -11.92 -1.19
C THR A 106 6.75 -12.31 0.24
N ILE A 107 6.04 -11.67 1.18
CA ILE A 107 6.11 -11.93 2.61
C ILE A 107 4.77 -12.52 3.01
N ARG A 108 4.80 -13.77 3.49
CA ARG A 108 3.61 -14.46 4.00
C ARG A 108 3.60 -14.39 5.51
N LEU A 109 2.52 -13.86 6.08
CA LEU A 109 2.24 -13.87 7.52
C LEU A 109 1.15 -14.89 7.82
N ALA A 110 1.38 -15.78 8.78
CA ALA A 110 0.40 -16.75 9.20
C ALA A 110 0.46 -17.00 10.72
N TYR A 111 -0.70 -17.15 11.35
CA TYR A 111 -0.82 -17.62 12.71
C TYR A 111 -0.83 -19.15 12.75
N GLN A 112 -0.14 -19.73 13.71
CA GLN A 112 -0.10 -21.15 13.96
C GLN A 112 -0.80 -21.47 15.29
N PRO A 113 -2.06 -21.92 15.28
CA PRO A 113 -2.83 -22.12 16.51
C PRO A 113 -2.21 -23.15 17.46
N LEU A 114 -1.61 -24.24 16.94
CA LEU A 114 -1.02 -25.31 17.74
C LEU A 114 0.16 -24.84 18.57
N THR A 115 1.00 -23.97 18.03
CA THR A 115 2.18 -23.43 18.70
C THR A 115 1.96 -22.03 19.26
N ARG A 116 0.83 -21.41 18.95
CA ARG A 116 0.47 -20.02 19.28
C ARG A 116 1.55 -19.02 18.82
N ARG A 117 2.19 -19.30 17.67
CA ARG A 117 3.25 -18.46 17.12
C ARG A 117 2.86 -17.88 15.78
N TRP A 118 3.44 -16.73 15.49
CA TRP A 118 3.32 -16.04 14.23
C TRP A 118 4.50 -16.41 13.33
N ARG A 119 4.21 -16.89 12.14
CA ARG A 119 5.24 -17.29 11.18
C ARG A 119 5.28 -16.32 10.01
N ILE A 120 6.47 -15.83 9.72
CA ILE A 120 6.78 -15.06 8.53
C ILE A 120 7.63 -15.92 7.59
N ASN A 121 7.22 -15.98 6.33
CA ASN A 121 7.98 -16.59 5.26
C ASN A 121 8.26 -15.54 4.19
N VAL A 122 9.51 -15.29 3.85
CA VAL A 122 9.93 -14.38 2.80
C VAL A 122 10.44 -15.17 1.61
N VAL A 123 9.83 -14.95 0.45
CA VAL A 123 10.15 -15.63 -0.80
C VAL A 123 10.51 -14.60 -1.86
N ALA A 124 11.59 -14.83 -2.60
CA ALA A 124 11.92 -13.99 -3.76
C ALA A 124 10.93 -14.21 -4.90
N GLY A 125 10.40 -13.12 -5.47
CA GLY A 125 9.40 -13.12 -6.52
C GLY A 125 7.97 -13.26 -6.03
N LEU A 126 7.04 -13.32 -6.98
CA LEU A 126 5.63 -13.59 -6.72
C LEU A 126 5.42 -15.08 -6.44
N ILE A 127 4.54 -15.39 -5.52
CA ILE A 127 4.10 -16.76 -5.29
C ILE A 127 3.13 -17.13 -6.40
N SER A 128 3.52 -18.09 -7.23
CA SER A 128 2.65 -18.72 -8.20
C SER A 128 2.59 -20.22 -7.92
N SER A 129 1.53 -20.87 -8.34
CA SER A 129 1.33 -22.31 -8.17
C SER A 129 2.43 -23.18 -8.83
N SER A 130 3.21 -22.59 -9.75
CA SER A 130 4.35 -23.20 -10.43
C SER A 130 5.71 -22.85 -9.81
N SER A 131 5.74 -22.03 -8.75
CA SER A 131 6.99 -21.65 -8.09
C SER A 131 7.57 -22.86 -7.36
N GLY A 132 8.60 -23.47 -7.92
CA GLY A 132 9.38 -24.51 -7.25
C GLY A 132 10.02 -24.01 -5.93
N LEU A 133 10.76 -24.90 -5.27
CA LEU A 133 11.49 -24.61 -4.02
C LEU A 133 12.43 -23.40 -4.20
N ARG A 134 11.96 -22.21 -3.84
CA ARG A 134 12.79 -21.01 -3.77
C ARG A 134 13.32 -20.86 -2.34
N ALA A 135 14.49 -20.23 -2.22
CA ALA A 135 15.05 -19.92 -0.90
C ALA A 135 14.01 -19.14 -0.09
N THR A 136 13.60 -19.71 1.04
CA THR A 136 12.60 -19.11 1.92
C THR A 136 13.25 -18.79 3.25
N LEU A 137 13.22 -17.53 3.64
CA LEU A 137 13.58 -17.13 4.99
C LEU A 137 12.37 -17.31 5.89
N ASN A 138 12.50 -18.17 6.93
CA ASN A 138 11.47 -18.43 7.89
C ASN A 138 11.79 -17.77 9.23
N GLN A 139 10.86 -17.01 9.77
CA GLN A 139 10.96 -16.38 11.09
C GLN A 139 9.71 -16.71 11.90
N ASN A 140 9.89 -16.98 13.20
CA ASN A 140 8.79 -17.18 14.13
C ASN A 140 8.84 -16.08 15.20
N HIS A 141 7.66 -15.51 15.48
CA HIS A 141 7.48 -14.45 16.46
C HIS A 141 6.45 -14.86 17.50
N GLU A 142 6.58 -14.34 18.71
CA GLU A 142 5.68 -14.67 19.81
C GLU A 142 4.40 -13.84 19.78
N SER A 143 4.48 -12.61 19.24
CA SER A 143 3.34 -11.70 19.14
C SER A 143 3.08 -11.24 17.70
N LEU A 144 1.84 -10.83 17.43
CA LEU A 144 1.47 -10.20 16.17
C LEU A 144 2.24 -8.89 15.96
N ALA A 145 2.40 -8.09 17.02
CA ALA A 145 3.11 -6.83 16.96
C ALA A 145 4.57 -6.99 16.50
N GLU A 146 5.28 -8.01 17.04
CA GLU A 146 6.64 -8.34 16.60
C GLU A 146 6.68 -8.78 15.13
N ALA A 147 5.72 -9.61 14.73
CA ALA A 147 5.63 -10.07 13.35
C ALA A 147 5.36 -8.90 12.38
N VAL A 148 4.42 -8.01 12.72
CA VAL A 148 4.14 -6.80 11.93
C VAL A 148 5.37 -5.89 11.86
N ALA A 149 6.04 -5.63 12.99
CA ALA A 149 7.26 -4.83 13.02
C ALA A 149 8.39 -5.43 12.14
N ALA A 150 8.49 -6.75 12.07
CA ALA A 150 9.44 -7.43 11.19
C ALA A 150 9.09 -7.27 9.70
N ILE A 151 7.78 -7.25 9.35
CA ILE A 151 7.31 -7.00 7.97
C ILE A 151 7.54 -5.55 7.57
N GLN A 152 7.29 -4.61 8.48
CA GLN A 152 7.48 -3.17 8.27
C GLN A 152 8.92 -2.81 7.93
N ARG A 153 9.90 -3.60 8.44
CA ARG A 153 11.32 -3.34 8.22
C ARG A 153 11.89 -4.18 7.08
N ILE A 154 12.16 -3.53 5.98
CA ILE A 154 12.84 -4.11 4.83
C ILE A 154 14.31 -3.76 4.92
N ALA A 155 15.18 -4.74 5.15
CA ALA A 155 16.61 -4.50 5.32
C ALA A 155 17.41 -5.24 4.24
N ARG A 156 18.39 -4.53 3.66
CA ARG A 156 19.42 -5.05 2.75
C ARG A 156 18.85 -5.99 1.67
N TRP A 157 17.76 -5.59 1.04
CA TRP A 157 17.16 -6.35 -0.04
C TRP A 157 17.87 -6.01 -1.35
N ARG A 158 18.52 -6.98 -1.96
CA ARG A 158 19.14 -6.81 -3.28
C ARG A 158 18.06 -6.62 -4.34
N ILE A 159 18.10 -5.47 -5.03
CA ILE A 159 17.10 -5.07 -6.02
C ILE A 159 17.65 -5.03 -7.45
N ALA A 160 18.95 -4.91 -7.64
CA ALA A 160 19.59 -4.86 -8.95
C ALA A 160 21.06 -5.28 -8.88
N ASP A 161 21.61 -5.70 -10.01
CA ASP A 161 23.06 -5.85 -10.17
C ASP A 161 23.73 -4.48 -10.41
N VAL A 162 24.99 -4.34 -10.00
CA VAL A 162 25.73 -3.10 -10.21
C VAL A 162 25.82 -2.70 -11.68
N SER A 163 25.87 -3.70 -12.56
CA SER A 163 25.98 -3.52 -14.02
C SER A 163 24.69 -3.05 -14.68
N GLU A 164 23.53 -3.25 -14.05
CA GLU A 164 22.23 -2.85 -14.57
C GLU A 164 21.97 -1.34 -14.45
N VAL A 165 22.62 -0.71 -13.46
CA VAL A 165 22.41 0.71 -13.13
C VAL A 165 23.68 1.50 -13.45
N ALA A 166 23.67 2.14 -14.61
CA ALA A 166 24.79 2.94 -15.10
C ALA A 166 25.02 4.16 -14.18
N PRO A 167 26.26 4.42 -13.72
CA PRO A 167 26.54 5.47 -12.75
C PRO A 167 26.38 6.90 -13.33
N ASP A 168 26.47 7.04 -14.65
CA ASP A 168 26.41 8.30 -15.39
C ASP A 168 25.00 8.69 -15.84
N ALA A 169 24.01 7.86 -15.58
CA ALA A 169 22.62 8.10 -15.98
C ALA A 169 21.72 8.42 -14.77
N ALA A 170 20.73 9.29 -15.01
CA ALA A 170 19.69 9.53 -14.02
C ALA A 170 18.73 8.34 -13.99
N HIS A 171 18.41 7.89 -12.78
CA HIS A 171 17.48 6.80 -12.56
C HIS A 171 16.39 7.21 -11.58
N ARG A 172 15.22 6.61 -11.74
CA ARG A 172 14.07 6.72 -10.83
C ARG A 172 13.78 5.36 -10.22
N LEU A 173 13.60 5.33 -8.92
CA LEU A 173 13.15 4.17 -8.16
C LEU A 173 11.64 4.29 -7.94
N GLU A 174 10.91 3.23 -8.25
CA GLU A 174 9.52 3.04 -7.86
C GLU A 174 9.46 1.87 -6.88
N PHE A 175 9.08 2.19 -5.66
CA PHE A 175 8.88 1.21 -4.60
C PHE A 175 7.40 1.07 -4.30
N ASN A 176 6.91 -0.17 -4.27
CA ASN A 176 5.51 -0.50 -4.03
C ASN A 176 5.40 -1.58 -2.97
N PHE A 177 4.57 -1.33 -1.97
CA PHE A 177 4.22 -2.28 -0.91
C PHE A 177 2.71 -2.46 -0.90
N ARG A 178 2.21 -3.69 -0.95
CA ARG A 178 0.76 -3.95 -0.94
C ARG A 178 0.41 -5.29 -0.30
N LEU A 179 -0.78 -5.34 0.32
CA LEU A 179 -1.44 -6.59 0.68
C LEU A 179 -2.03 -7.21 -0.59
N ASP A 180 -1.66 -8.45 -0.89
CA ASP A 180 -2.13 -9.18 -2.06
C ASP A 180 -3.33 -10.08 -1.71
N LEU A 181 -4.52 -9.63 -2.06
CA LEU A 181 -5.76 -10.35 -1.82
C LEU A 181 -5.96 -11.53 -2.77
N SER A 182 -5.23 -11.59 -3.88
CA SER A 182 -5.36 -12.65 -4.88
C SER A 182 -4.92 -14.03 -4.36
N GLN A 183 -4.08 -14.05 -3.31
CA GLN A 183 -3.58 -15.24 -2.65
C GLN A 183 -4.51 -15.77 -1.54
N LEU A 184 -5.55 -15.03 -1.20
CA LEU A 184 -6.54 -15.50 -0.22
C LEU A 184 -7.35 -16.68 -0.78
N PRO A 185 -7.90 -17.57 0.07
CA PRO A 185 -8.87 -18.57 -0.37
C PRO A 185 -10.08 -17.92 -1.08
N ARG A 186 -10.54 -18.52 -2.17
CA ARG A 186 -11.59 -17.94 -3.04
C ARG A 186 -12.82 -17.38 -2.31
N PRO A 187 -13.38 -18.03 -1.27
CA PRO A 187 -14.53 -17.48 -0.54
C PRO A 187 -14.23 -16.11 0.08
N PHE A 188 -13.00 -15.91 0.55
CA PHE A 188 -12.57 -14.64 1.15
C PHE A 188 -12.29 -13.57 0.09
N GLN A 189 -11.74 -13.92 -1.07
CA GLN A 189 -11.48 -12.97 -2.15
C GLN A 189 -12.75 -12.20 -2.57
N ILE A 190 -13.89 -12.90 -2.65
CA ILE A 190 -15.18 -12.28 -3.03
C ILE A 190 -15.68 -11.38 -1.89
N GLY A 191 -15.54 -11.81 -0.63
CA GLY A 191 -16.05 -11.07 0.53
C GLY A 191 -15.26 -9.81 0.87
N VAL A 192 -13.98 -9.73 0.48
CA VAL A 192 -13.09 -8.59 0.83
C VAL A 192 -12.85 -7.64 -0.34
N ALA A 193 -13.26 -8.01 -1.55
CA ALA A 193 -13.07 -7.19 -2.74
C ALA A 193 -13.76 -5.83 -2.58
N GLY A 194 -12.97 -4.75 -2.71
CA GLY A 194 -13.47 -3.37 -2.60
C GLY A 194 -13.71 -2.88 -1.17
N GLN A 195 -13.39 -3.67 -0.14
CA GLN A 195 -13.46 -3.20 1.24
C GLN A 195 -12.18 -2.40 1.60
N PRO A 196 -12.33 -1.15 2.10
CA PRO A 196 -11.18 -0.29 2.43
C PRO A 196 -10.29 -0.88 3.52
N ASP A 197 -10.85 -1.62 4.48
CA ASP A 197 -10.10 -2.27 5.56
C ASP A 197 -9.09 -3.34 5.06
N TRP A 198 -9.28 -3.83 3.83
CA TRP A 198 -8.37 -4.78 3.19
C TRP A 198 -7.39 -4.12 2.22
N THR A 199 -7.42 -2.78 2.15
CA THR A 199 -6.53 -2.02 1.27
C THR A 199 -5.35 -1.47 2.06
N ILE A 200 -4.25 -2.24 2.11
CA ILE A 200 -2.97 -1.82 2.66
C ILE A 200 -2.02 -1.65 1.49
N THR A 201 -1.71 -0.42 1.13
CA THR A 201 -0.83 -0.10 0.00
C THR A 201 -0.06 1.18 0.25
N ALA A 202 1.22 1.17 -0.07
CA ALA A 202 2.08 2.34 -0.09
C ALA A 202 2.93 2.34 -1.36
N GLN A 203 3.11 3.51 -1.95
CA GLN A 203 3.94 3.71 -3.12
C GLN A 203 4.83 4.91 -2.92
N LEU A 204 6.10 4.76 -3.29
CA LEU A 204 7.05 5.85 -3.30
C LEU A 204 7.76 5.87 -4.66
N ARG A 205 7.82 7.06 -5.27
CA ARG A 205 8.56 7.32 -6.50
C ARG A 205 9.55 8.43 -6.23
N GLU A 206 10.80 8.13 -6.35
CA GLU A 206 11.84 9.12 -6.13
C GLU A 206 13.01 8.92 -7.10
N ARG A 207 13.81 9.99 -7.27
CA ARG A 207 15.06 9.87 -7.99
C ARG A 207 16.03 8.99 -7.22
N LEU A 208 16.57 7.97 -7.88
CA LEU A 208 17.47 7.02 -7.25
C LEU A 208 18.75 7.75 -6.80
N ARG A 209 18.98 7.76 -5.51
CA ARG A 209 20.21 8.19 -4.87
C ARG A 209 20.92 6.96 -4.33
N VAL A 210 22.08 6.66 -4.87
CA VAL A 210 22.87 5.53 -4.43
C VAL A 210 23.91 6.01 -3.41
N GLU A 211 23.75 5.61 -2.17
CA GLU A 211 24.71 5.93 -1.11
C GLU A 211 25.94 5.03 -1.23
N SER A 212 27.13 5.64 -1.11
CA SER A 212 28.38 4.89 -1.04
C SER A 212 28.62 4.44 0.39
N PRO A 213 29.14 3.23 0.64
CA PRO A 213 29.37 2.72 2.01
C PRO A 213 30.23 3.63 2.88
N ALA A 214 31.09 4.45 2.27
CA ALA A 214 31.97 5.40 2.98
C ALA A 214 31.18 6.57 3.61
N ALA A 215 30.03 6.95 3.07
CA ALA A 215 29.23 8.06 3.59
C ALA A 215 28.38 7.65 4.81
N ALA A 216 27.99 6.39 4.91
CA ALA A 216 27.20 5.87 6.01
C ALA A 216 27.97 5.81 7.35
N ASN A 217 29.29 5.60 7.31
CA ASN A 217 30.11 5.55 8.51
C ASN A 217 30.46 6.94 9.07
N GLY A 218 30.49 7.98 8.23
CA GLY A 218 30.81 9.35 8.67
C GLY A 218 29.67 10.04 9.43
N ALA A 219 28.40 9.61 9.21
CA ALA A 219 27.25 10.15 9.91
C ALA A 219 27.03 9.57 11.33
N ALA A 220 27.63 8.41 11.61
CA ALA A 220 27.57 7.76 12.93
C ALA A 220 28.63 8.28 13.93
N GLU A 221 29.73 8.88 13.44
CA GLU A 221 30.81 9.41 14.29
C GLU A 221 30.67 10.89 14.69
N SER A 222 29.65 11.59 14.15
CA SER A 222 29.41 13.03 14.43
C SER A 222 28.28 13.31 15.41
N LYS A 223 27.89 12.35 16.27
CA LYS A 223 26.86 12.55 17.27
C LYS A 223 27.33 12.27 18.68
#